data_e2643c824d126dba5ffcc3582a22af0c
#
_entry.id   e2643c824d126dba5ffcc3582a22af0c
#
_cell.length_a   1.000
_cell.length_b   1.000
_cell.length_c   1.000
_cell.angle_alpha   90.00
_cell.angle_beta   90.00
_cell.angle_gamma   90.00
#
_symmetry.space_group_name_H-M   'P 1'
#
loop_
_entity.id
_entity.type
_entity.pdbx_description
1 polymer ?
#
loop_
_entity_poly.entity_id
_entity_poly.type
_entity_poly.pdbx_seq_one_letter_code
_entity_poly.pdbx_strand_id
1 'polypeptide(L)'
;KIGLDFGIWIEPEMINKNSELYKKHPNWVLENPNAQHSEGRNQCMLDLTNNEVVDYMVKEISNILSSANISYVKWDMNRIFSDYYSAGLPYESQGEVPHRYVLGFYKMAKALTEKFPEILFEGCCGGGNRFDLGMLFSTDLGKR
;
A
#
# COMPACT_ATOMS: atom_id res chain seq x y z
N LYS A 1 28.27 18.08 0.33
CA LYS A 1 27.45 17.19 1.17
C LYS A 1 27.22 17.90 2.51
N ILE A 2 25.95 18.04 2.92
CA ILE A 2 25.57 18.71 4.18
C ILE A 2 25.48 17.70 5.36
N GLY A 3 25.79 16.43 5.15
CA GLY A 3 25.83 15.38 6.19
C GLY A 3 24.45 14.95 6.70
N LEU A 4 23.38 15.19 5.94
CA LEU A 4 22.03 14.72 6.25
C LEU A 4 21.65 13.51 5.40
N ASP A 5 20.87 12.61 6.01
CA ASP A 5 20.22 11.52 5.30
C ASP A 5 18.95 12.01 4.60
N PHE A 6 18.56 11.34 3.49
CA PHE A 6 17.39 11.71 2.72
C PHE A 6 16.25 10.70 2.93
N GLY A 7 15.08 11.22 3.26
CA GLY A 7 13.86 10.42 3.43
C GLY A 7 12.73 10.89 2.52
N ILE A 8 11.80 9.99 2.24
CA ILE A 8 10.59 10.25 1.47
C ILE A 8 9.33 9.84 2.23
N TRP A 9 8.22 10.47 1.88
CA TRP A 9 6.87 10.11 2.32
C TRP A 9 6.09 9.52 1.14
N ILE A 10 5.41 8.38 1.34
CA ILE A 10 4.60 7.71 0.32
C ILE A 10 3.27 7.22 0.90
N GLU A 11 2.24 7.16 0.05
CA GLU A 11 0.93 6.49 0.31
C GLU A 11 0.69 5.43 -0.79
N PRO A 12 1.39 4.28 -0.77
CA PRO A 12 1.40 3.36 -1.91
C PRO A 12 0.16 2.48 -2.04
N GLU A 13 -0.78 2.58 -1.12
CA GLU A 13 -2.05 1.84 -1.13
C GLU A 13 -3.19 2.64 -1.77
N MET A 14 -2.90 3.88 -2.17
CA MET A 14 -3.88 4.80 -2.75
C MET A 14 -3.58 5.09 -4.21
N ILE A 15 -4.63 5.38 -4.96
CA ILE A 15 -4.54 5.78 -6.37
C ILE A 15 -5.53 6.90 -6.66
N ASN A 16 -5.13 7.86 -7.48
CA ASN A 16 -6.01 8.91 -7.99
C ASN A 16 -6.60 8.50 -9.34
N LYS A 17 -7.89 8.74 -9.55
CA LYS A 17 -8.58 8.42 -10.81
C LYS A 17 -8.00 9.12 -12.06
N ASN A 18 -7.31 10.24 -11.86
CA ASN A 18 -6.63 10.95 -12.95
C ASN A 18 -5.24 10.36 -13.29
N SER A 19 -4.73 9.40 -12.51
CA SER A 19 -3.44 8.79 -12.75
C SER A 19 -3.44 7.88 -13.99
N GLU A 20 -2.28 7.74 -14.62
CA GLU A 20 -2.11 6.81 -15.76
C GLU A 20 -2.32 5.35 -15.35
N LEU A 21 -1.98 5.00 -14.11
CA LEU A 21 -2.21 3.66 -13.59
C LEU A 21 -3.71 3.34 -13.51
N TYR A 22 -4.53 4.26 -12.98
CA TYR A 22 -5.98 4.05 -12.91
C TYR A 22 -6.61 3.96 -14.31
N LYS A 23 -6.21 4.84 -15.23
CA LYS A 23 -6.73 4.81 -16.62
C LYS A 23 -6.42 3.47 -17.31
N LYS A 24 -5.25 2.91 -17.04
CA LYS A 24 -4.80 1.64 -17.62
C LYS A 24 -5.44 0.42 -16.95
N HIS A 25 -5.65 0.49 -15.64
CA HIS A 25 -6.15 -0.61 -14.81
C HIS A 25 -7.26 -0.13 -13.86
N PRO A 26 -8.43 0.29 -14.37
CA PRO A 26 -9.53 0.79 -13.54
C PRO A 26 -10.09 -0.27 -12.58
N ASN A 27 -9.92 -1.55 -12.90
CA ASN A 27 -10.34 -2.69 -12.08
C ASN A 27 -9.33 -3.06 -10.96
N TRP A 28 -8.26 -2.29 -10.78
CA TRP A 28 -7.27 -2.51 -9.70
C TRP A 28 -7.61 -1.77 -8.40
N VAL A 29 -8.80 -1.22 -8.31
CA VAL A 29 -9.30 -0.56 -7.10
C VAL A 29 -10.39 -1.38 -6.42
N LEU A 30 -10.51 -1.22 -5.11
CA LEU A 30 -11.65 -1.72 -4.36
C LEU A 30 -12.84 -0.81 -4.63
N GLU A 31 -13.86 -1.31 -5.34
CA GLU A 31 -15.04 -0.54 -5.72
C GLU A 31 -16.24 -1.46 -5.96
N ASN A 32 -17.31 -1.28 -5.19
CA ASN A 32 -18.53 -2.02 -5.43
C ASN A 32 -19.26 -1.46 -6.68
N PRO A 33 -19.43 -2.25 -7.75
CA PRO A 33 -20.06 -1.77 -8.99
C PRO A 33 -21.56 -1.42 -8.85
N ASN A 34 -22.19 -1.86 -7.75
CA ASN A 34 -23.61 -1.62 -7.48
C ASN A 34 -23.83 -0.54 -6.40
N ALA A 35 -22.82 0.15 -5.96
CA ALA A 35 -22.90 1.20 -4.95
C ALA A 35 -22.19 2.47 -5.42
N GLN A 36 -22.57 3.59 -4.81
CA GLN A 36 -21.83 4.82 -5.04
C GLN A 36 -20.42 4.66 -4.47
N HIS A 37 -19.42 4.86 -5.33
CA HIS A 37 -18.02 4.79 -4.92
C HIS A 37 -17.68 5.84 -3.86
N SER A 38 -17.01 5.43 -2.81
CA SER A 38 -16.54 6.32 -1.76
C SER A 38 -15.12 6.79 -2.05
N GLU A 39 -14.96 8.08 -2.29
CA GLU A 39 -13.67 8.72 -2.43
C GLU A 39 -13.29 9.47 -1.15
N GLY A 40 -12.09 9.23 -0.64
CA GLY A 40 -11.49 10.03 0.41
C GLY A 40 -10.26 10.75 -0.11
N ARG A 41 -10.15 12.06 0.07
CA ARG A 41 -9.01 12.86 -0.42
C ARG A 41 -8.78 12.77 -1.94
N ASN A 42 -9.83 12.55 -2.74
CA ASN A 42 -9.79 12.26 -4.18
C ASN A 42 -8.97 11.00 -4.53
N GLN A 43 -8.97 10.02 -3.65
CA GLN A 43 -8.22 8.77 -3.80
C GLN A 43 -9.14 7.57 -3.67
N CYS A 44 -8.82 6.50 -4.42
CA CYS A 44 -9.37 5.16 -4.28
C CYS A 44 -8.34 4.26 -3.62
N MET A 45 -8.79 3.18 -3.02
CA MET A 45 -7.88 2.15 -2.50
C MET A 45 -7.50 1.18 -3.62
N LEU A 46 -6.22 0.87 -3.74
CA LEU A 46 -5.74 -0.22 -4.58
C LEU A 46 -6.22 -1.57 -4.02
N ASP A 47 -6.55 -2.49 -4.91
CA ASP A 47 -6.96 -3.84 -4.52
C ASP A 47 -5.75 -4.74 -4.23
N LEU A 48 -5.26 -4.70 -2.99
CA LEU A 48 -4.16 -5.56 -2.55
C LEU A 48 -4.55 -7.04 -2.35
N THR A 49 -5.82 -7.41 -2.58
CA THR A 49 -6.20 -8.83 -2.68
C THR A 49 -5.68 -9.45 -3.98
N ASN A 50 -5.39 -8.61 -4.98
CA ASN A 50 -4.84 -9.01 -6.27
C ASN A 50 -3.30 -9.00 -6.24
N ASN A 51 -2.70 -10.16 -6.48
CA ASN A 51 -1.25 -10.30 -6.51
C ASN A 51 -0.57 -9.47 -7.61
N GLU A 52 -1.23 -9.26 -8.76
CA GLU A 52 -0.68 -8.41 -9.83
C GLU A 52 -0.49 -6.97 -9.37
N VAL A 53 -1.46 -6.45 -8.58
CA VAL A 53 -1.38 -5.11 -7.98
C VAL A 53 -0.21 -5.04 -7.00
N VAL A 54 -0.10 -6.02 -6.11
CA VAL A 54 0.98 -6.10 -5.13
C VAL A 54 2.34 -6.14 -5.82
N ASP A 55 2.52 -7.01 -6.80
CA ASP A 55 3.80 -7.21 -7.51
C ASP A 55 4.17 -5.95 -8.33
N TYR A 56 3.18 -5.30 -8.95
CA TYR A 56 3.37 -4.00 -9.62
C TYR A 56 3.85 -2.92 -8.64
N MET A 57 3.19 -2.77 -7.49
CA MET A 57 3.55 -1.76 -6.50
C MET A 57 4.93 -2.00 -5.90
N VAL A 58 5.27 -3.27 -5.60
CA VAL A 58 6.64 -3.63 -5.18
C VAL A 58 7.67 -3.20 -6.20
N LYS A 59 7.41 -3.44 -7.49
CA LYS A 59 8.31 -3.04 -8.57
C LYS A 59 8.48 -1.53 -8.65
N GLU A 60 7.36 -0.78 -8.68
CA GLU A 60 7.41 0.68 -8.85
C GLU A 60 8.04 1.38 -7.63
N ILE A 61 7.70 0.96 -6.41
CA ILE A 61 8.34 1.48 -5.21
C ILE A 61 9.84 1.13 -5.21
N SER A 62 10.20 -0.09 -5.59
CA SER A 62 11.61 -0.48 -5.72
C SER A 62 12.38 0.41 -6.70
N ASN A 63 11.77 0.78 -7.83
CA ASN A 63 12.38 1.69 -8.80
C ASN A 63 12.65 3.07 -8.17
N ILE A 64 11.68 3.59 -7.42
CA ILE A 64 11.83 4.86 -6.70
C ILE A 64 12.96 4.77 -5.67
N LEU A 65 12.94 3.74 -4.81
CA LEU A 65 13.94 3.58 -3.74
C LEU A 65 15.35 3.40 -4.29
N SER A 66 15.48 2.78 -5.47
CA SER A 66 16.78 2.60 -6.15
C SER A 66 17.25 3.84 -6.92
N SER A 67 16.41 4.85 -7.12
CA SER A 67 16.73 6.02 -7.96
C SER A 67 17.56 7.08 -7.24
N ALA A 68 17.64 7.04 -5.91
CA ALA A 68 18.38 8.00 -5.09
C ALA A 68 18.89 7.34 -3.80
N ASN A 69 19.77 8.02 -3.08
CA ASN A 69 20.27 7.55 -1.78
C ASN A 69 19.23 7.84 -0.68
N ILE A 70 18.16 7.02 -0.67
CA ILE A 70 17.06 7.11 0.29
C ILE A 70 17.41 6.22 1.47
N SER A 71 17.37 6.75 2.69
CA SER A 71 17.66 6.04 3.94
C SER A 71 16.43 5.92 4.86
N TYR A 72 15.34 6.62 4.53
CA TYR A 72 14.12 6.63 5.34
C TYR A 72 12.87 6.73 4.45
N VAL A 73 11.87 5.93 4.78
CA VAL A 73 10.54 5.95 4.15
C VAL A 73 9.47 6.07 5.22
N LYS A 74 8.66 7.14 5.17
CA LYS A 74 7.41 7.19 5.89
C LYS A 74 6.30 6.65 5.01
N TRP A 75 5.85 5.44 5.34
CA TRP A 75 4.74 4.78 4.67
C TRP A 75 3.43 5.12 5.36
N ASP A 76 2.61 5.90 4.71
CA ASP A 76 1.37 6.40 5.29
C ASP A 76 0.14 5.84 4.57
N MET A 77 -0.99 5.84 5.26
CA MET A 77 -2.32 5.55 4.74
C MET A 77 -3.33 6.40 5.49
N ASN A 78 -3.81 7.48 4.85
CA ASN A 78 -4.72 8.44 5.47
C ASN A 78 -6.17 8.33 4.96
N ARG A 79 -6.53 7.19 4.41
CA ARG A 79 -7.88 6.92 3.93
C ARG A 79 -8.55 5.82 4.76
N ILE A 80 -9.82 6.03 5.06
CA ILE A 80 -10.66 5.01 5.70
C ILE A 80 -10.93 3.89 4.69
N PHE A 81 -10.81 2.65 5.13
CA PHE A 81 -11.19 1.46 4.37
C PHE A 81 -12.72 1.38 4.32
N SER A 82 -13.33 1.81 3.22
CA SER A 82 -14.78 1.98 3.08
C SER A 82 -15.42 1.10 2.00
N ASP A 83 -14.69 0.77 0.95
CA ASP A 83 -15.16 -0.09 -0.12
C ASP A 83 -14.52 -1.48 0.02
N TYR A 84 -15.34 -2.52 0.17
CA TYR A 84 -14.90 -3.89 0.48
C TYR A 84 -15.24 -4.86 -0.67
N TYR A 85 -15.14 -4.41 -1.91
CA TYR A 85 -15.41 -5.24 -3.07
C TYR A 85 -14.20 -5.27 -4.00
N SER A 86 -13.75 -6.49 -4.33
CA SER A 86 -12.67 -6.76 -5.28
C SER A 86 -13.26 -7.32 -6.57
N ALA A 87 -12.98 -6.69 -7.70
CA ALA A 87 -13.38 -7.19 -9.02
C ALA A 87 -12.66 -8.53 -9.38
N GLY A 88 -11.58 -8.85 -8.71
CA GLY A 88 -10.82 -10.10 -8.91
C GLY A 88 -11.30 -11.29 -8.11
N LEU A 89 -12.25 -11.10 -7.16
CA LEU A 89 -12.76 -12.18 -6.31
C LEU A 89 -14.20 -12.57 -6.70
N PRO A 90 -14.55 -13.87 -6.61
CA PRO A 90 -15.93 -14.31 -6.80
C PRO A 90 -16.83 -13.77 -5.68
N TYR A 91 -18.14 -13.70 -5.96
CA TYR A 91 -19.10 -13.08 -5.04
C TYR A 91 -19.10 -13.69 -3.63
N GLU A 92 -19.01 -15.01 -3.54
CA GLU A 92 -18.95 -15.76 -2.27
C GLU A 92 -17.72 -15.46 -1.43
N SER A 93 -16.64 -14.96 -2.03
CA SER A 93 -15.40 -14.62 -1.35
C SER A 93 -15.26 -13.11 -1.01
N GLN A 94 -16.27 -12.30 -1.33
CA GLN A 94 -16.18 -10.86 -1.06
C GLN A 94 -16.07 -10.53 0.43
N GLY A 95 -16.61 -11.38 1.32
CA GLY A 95 -16.43 -11.24 2.77
C GLY A 95 -14.98 -11.40 3.25
N GLU A 96 -14.09 -11.94 2.42
CA GLU A 96 -12.67 -12.12 2.74
C GLU A 96 -11.80 -10.90 2.35
N VAL A 97 -12.35 -9.93 1.64
CA VAL A 97 -11.61 -8.77 1.12
C VAL A 97 -10.78 -8.08 2.20
N PRO A 98 -11.30 -7.75 3.40
CA PRO A 98 -10.50 -7.08 4.42
C PRO A 98 -9.29 -7.90 4.87
N HIS A 99 -9.47 -9.20 5.04
CA HIS A 99 -8.40 -10.11 5.46
C HIS A 99 -7.34 -10.28 4.35
N ARG A 100 -7.78 -10.54 3.12
CA ARG A 100 -6.90 -10.71 1.96
C ARG A 100 -6.11 -9.43 1.65
N TYR A 101 -6.74 -8.28 1.84
CA TYR A 101 -6.08 -6.98 1.71
C TYR A 101 -4.89 -6.85 2.66
N VAL A 102 -5.10 -7.18 3.94
CA VAL A 102 -4.03 -7.13 4.95
C VAL A 102 -2.89 -8.09 4.60
N LEU A 103 -3.21 -9.30 4.13
CA LEU A 103 -2.18 -10.26 3.67
C LEU A 103 -1.39 -9.71 2.47
N GLY A 104 -2.07 -9.08 1.51
CA GLY A 104 -1.41 -8.42 0.38
C GLY A 104 -0.51 -7.27 0.82
N PHE A 105 -0.97 -6.47 1.78
CA PHE A 105 -0.16 -5.42 2.40
C PHE A 105 1.11 -6.00 3.07
N TYR A 106 0.97 -7.06 3.88
CA TYR A 106 2.13 -7.70 4.51
C TYR A 106 3.12 -8.26 3.47
N LYS A 107 2.61 -8.88 2.39
CA LYS A 107 3.46 -9.35 1.28
C LYS A 107 4.26 -8.20 0.67
N MET A 108 3.61 -7.07 0.40
CA MET A 108 4.25 -5.88 -0.19
C MET A 108 5.29 -5.28 0.76
N ALA A 109 4.94 -5.08 2.02
CA ALA A 109 5.82 -4.51 3.03
C ALA A 109 7.05 -5.39 3.25
N LYS A 110 6.87 -6.71 3.42
CA LYS A 110 7.95 -7.68 3.57
C LYS A 110 8.90 -7.67 2.37
N ALA A 111 8.36 -7.69 1.15
CA ALA A 111 9.18 -7.69 -0.06
C ALA A 111 10.07 -6.44 -0.16
N LEU A 112 9.56 -5.27 0.26
CA LEU A 112 10.32 -4.03 0.25
C LEU A 112 11.38 -3.95 1.37
N THR A 113 11.02 -4.36 2.59
CA THR A 113 11.98 -4.34 3.72
C THR A 113 13.10 -5.37 3.56
N GLU A 114 12.81 -6.54 3.00
CA GLU A 114 13.85 -7.54 2.66
C GLU A 114 14.77 -7.09 1.53
N LYS A 115 14.22 -6.36 0.55
CA LYS A 115 15.00 -5.85 -0.58
C LYS A 115 15.87 -4.64 -0.23
N PHE A 116 15.44 -3.82 0.74
CA PHE A 116 16.11 -2.59 1.16
C PHE A 116 16.34 -2.59 2.68
N PRO A 117 17.17 -3.52 3.19
CA PRO A 117 17.35 -3.71 4.64
C PRO A 117 18.04 -2.52 5.33
N GLU A 118 18.70 -1.66 4.57
CA GLU A 118 19.35 -0.43 5.06
C GLU A 118 18.41 0.75 5.19
N ILE A 119 17.22 0.70 4.56
CA ILE A 119 16.22 1.77 4.64
C ILE A 119 15.36 1.57 5.89
N LEU A 120 15.22 2.63 6.68
CA LEU A 120 14.27 2.64 7.78
C LEU A 120 12.86 2.93 7.26
N PHE A 121 11.94 1.98 7.43
CA PHE A 121 10.52 2.15 7.11
C PHE A 121 9.73 2.51 8.37
N GLU A 122 9.07 3.66 8.39
CA GLU A 122 8.10 4.06 9.41
C GLU A 122 6.68 3.81 8.89
N GLY A 123 5.91 2.97 9.58
CA GLY A 123 4.48 2.75 9.30
C GLY A 123 3.61 3.79 9.98
N CYS A 124 2.77 4.45 9.19
CA CYS A 124 1.72 5.34 9.65
C CYS A 124 0.38 4.95 9.01
N CYS A 125 -0.70 5.12 9.74
CA CYS A 125 -2.05 4.95 9.20
C CYS A 125 -2.98 5.87 10.00
N GLY A 126 -3.06 7.13 9.61
CA GLY A 126 -3.77 8.13 10.40
C GLY A 126 -3.32 8.16 11.87
N GLY A 127 -2.02 7.99 12.12
CA GLY A 127 -1.42 7.70 13.42
C GLY A 127 -1.14 6.20 13.62
N GLY A 128 -1.49 5.64 14.78
CA GLY A 128 -1.17 4.25 15.17
C GLY A 128 -2.20 3.19 14.77
N ASN A 129 -3.10 3.45 13.85
CA ASN A 129 -4.25 2.57 13.55
C ASN A 129 -3.87 1.20 12.94
N ARG A 130 -2.61 0.99 12.57
CA ARG A 130 -2.11 -0.24 11.96
C ARG A 130 -1.01 -0.92 12.78
N PHE A 131 -0.98 -0.67 14.07
CA PHE A 131 -0.03 -1.32 14.97
C PHE A 131 -0.56 -2.67 15.43
N ASP A 132 -0.11 -3.75 14.79
CA ASP A 132 -0.45 -5.13 15.13
C ASP A 132 0.77 -6.07 15.01
N LEU A 133 0.61 -7.32 15.46
CA LEU A 133 1.70 -8.32 15.45
C LEU A 133 2.18 -8.66 14.03
N GLY A 134 1.29 -8.66 13.03
CA GLY A 134 1.65 -8.92 11.63
C GLY A 134 2.56 -7.84 11.07
N MET A 135 2.32 -6.58 11.44
CA MET A 135 3.20 -5.45 11.10
C MET A 135 4.58 -5.62 11.69
N LEU A 136 4.70 -6.06 12.93
CA LEU A 136 5.98 -6.29 13.61
C LEU A 136 6.79 -7.43 12.96
N PHE A 137 6.12 -8.41 12.36
CA PHE A 137 6.79 -9.52 11.65
C PHE A 137 7.11 -9.19 10.19
N SER A 138 6.24 -8.42 9.54
CA SER A 138 6.32 -8.16 8.09
C SER A 138 7.13 -6.93 7.73
N THR A 139 7.45 -6.10 8.71
CA THR A 139 8.17 -4.84 8.53
C THR A 139 9.16 -4.64 9.67
N ASP A 140 10.29 -3.99 9.41
CA ASP A 140 11.20 -3.53 10.46
C ASP A 140 10.65 -2.30 11.22
N LEU A 141 9.36 -2.01 11.03
CA LEU A 141 8.64 -0.84 11.53
C LEU A 141 8.54 -0.76 13.07
N GLY A 142 9.20 -1.65 13.79
CA GLY A 142 9.21 -1.66 15.24
C GLY A 142 10.52 -2.16 15.86
N LYS A 143 11.56 -2.40 15.06
CA LYS A 143 12.80 -3.02 15.57
C LYS A 143 13.88 -2.04 16.04
N ARG A 144 13.57 -0.74 16.16
CA ARG A 144 14.50 0.25 16.72
C ARG A 144 13.82 1.12 17.75
#